data_8b82a44a34650dc3ae68c88b99b02ded
#
_entry.id   8b82a44a34650dc3ae68c88b99b02ded
#
_cell.length_a   1.000
_cell.length_b   1.000
_cell.length_c   1.000
_cell.angle_alpha   90.00
_cell.angle_beta   90.00
_cell.angle_gamma   90.00
#
_symmetry.space_group_name_H-M   'P 1'
#
loop_
_entity.id
_entity.type
_entity.pdbx_description
1 polymer ?
#
loop_
_entity_poly.entity_id
_entity_poly.type
_entity_poly.pdbx_seq_one_letter_code
_entity_poly.pdbx_strand_id
1 'polypeptide(L)'
;DLMYQGRLSANKHNVERVAMLDLDNKYEETLAFVKSVYDKLLDGENAPLRGVSTVHIGTDEYYGSPESYRRYVNDMIQYIKGKGLTPRIWGSLTAKQGTTPVDWNGVEVDIWSLGWQNPQAAIAKGAKIINILDVPTYSVPSGSNSQGPYSDYANYEMQYNSWAPNDFTARRGPRLEASNPNIIGGGHAVWNDNIDLHETGLTSFDIFKRFFKSMQSTAERTWGSDRAAKTYADRI
;
A
#
# COMPACT_ATOMS: atom_id res chain seq x y z
N ASP A 1 -27.18 -4.79 -3.96
CA ASP A 1 -26.15 -3.80 -3.74
C ASP A 1 -25.23 -4.27 -2.61
N LEU A 2 -23.92 -4.40 -2.89
CA LEU A 2 -22.88 -4.84 -1.93
C LEU A 2 -22.13 -3.67 -1.30
N MET A 3 -22.52 -2.44 -1.59
CA MET A 3 -21.84 -1.25 -1.07
C MET A 3 -22.18 -1.01 0.40
N TYR A 4 -21.18 -0.61 1.16
CA TYR A 4 -21.31 -0.24 2.56
C TYR A 4 -22.19 1.00 2.72
N GLN A 5 -23.22 0.88 3.55
CA GLN A 5 -24.20 1.94 3.80
C GLN A 5 -23.96 2.69 5.12
N GLY A 6 -22.88 2.35 5.83
CA GLY A 6 -22.52 2.99 7.08
C GLY A 6 -22.00 4.41 6.89
N ARG A 7 -21.92 5.14 7.99
CA ARG A 7 -21.40 6.51 8.02
C ARG A 7 -19.90 6.48 7.75
N LEU A 8 -19.51 6.81 6.54
CA LEU A 8 -18.12 7.04 6.20
C LEU A 8 -17.66 8.31 6.90
N SER A 9 -16.41 8.34 7.37
CA SER A 9 -15.75 9.38 8.16
C SER A 9 -16.28 10.80 7.99
N ALA A 10 -16.19 11.62 9.03
CA ALA A 10 -16.61 13.03 9.05
C ALA A 10 -15.85 13.96 8.08
N ASN A 11 -14.96 13.44 7.26
CA ASN A 11 -14.26 14.22 6.24
C ASN A 11 -15.18 14.40 5.03
N LYS A 12 -15.90 15.52 5.00
CA LYS A 12 -16.92 15.86 4.00
C LYS A 12 -16.43 15.80 2.54
N HIS A 13 -15.12 15.91 2.32
CA HIS A 13 -14.54 15.89 0.97
C HIS A 13 -14.42 14.50 0.36
N ASN A 14 -14.48 13.43 1.14
CA ASN A 14 -14.28 12.06 0.68
C ASN A 14 -15.51 11.16 0.78
N VAL A 15 -16.59 11.61 1.41
CA VAL A 15 -17.78 10.76 1.69
C VAL A 15 -18.46 10.27 0.41
N GLU A 16 -18.44 11.06 -0.66
CA GLU A 16 -19.03 10.71 -1.95
C GLU A 16 -18.10 9.87 -2.84
N ARG A 17 -16.81 9.77 -2.49
CA ARG A 17 -15.77 9.13 -3.30
C ARG A 17 -15.31 7.77 -2.76
N VAL A 18 -15.64 7.44 -1.53
CA VAL A 18 -15.21 6.18 -0.91
C VAL A 18 -16.26 5.11 -1.17
N ALA A 19 -15.99 4.27 -2.15
CA ALA A 19 -16.77 3.07 -2.41
C ALA A 19 -16.14 1.89 -1.63
N MET A 20 -16.85 1.39 -0.62
CA MET A 20 -16.46 0.19 0.12
C MET A 20 -17.50 -0.91 -0.05
N LEU A 21 -17.06 -2.15 0.00
CA LEU A 21 -17.94 -3.30 0.07
C LEU A 21 -18.40 -3.52 1.52
N ASP A 22 -19.64 -3.94 1.72
CA ASP A 22 -20.23 -4.12 3.04
C ASP A 22 -19.83 -5.49 3.65
N LEU A 23 -18.81 -5.45 4.49
CA LEU A 23 -18.38 -6.62 5.25
C LEU A 23 -19.18 -6.81 6.55
N ASP A 24 -19.96 -5.82 6.97
CA ASP A 24 -20.68 -5.87 8.23
C ASP A 24 -22.03 -6.56 8.09
N ASN A 25 -22.76 -6.28 7.01
CA ASN A 25 -24.12 -6.78 6.83
C ASN A 25 -24.25 -7.79 5.67
N LYS A 26 -23.27 -7.83 4.75
CA LYS A 26 -23.30 -8.68 3.53
C LYS A 26 -21.99 -9.44 3.33
N TYR A 27 -21.49 -10.00 4.41
CA TYR A 27 -20.16 -10.61 4.43
C TYR A 27 -20.00 -11.73 3.40
N GLU A 28 -20.89 -12.70 3.39
CA GLU A 28 -20.76 -13.90 2.55
C GLU A 28 -20.92 -13.56 1.07
N GLU A 29 -21.87 -12.70 0.73
CA GLU A 29 -22.08 -12.24 -0.65
C GLU A 29 -20.88 -11.41 -1.15
N THR A 30 -20.36 -10.55 -0.28
CA THR A 30 -19.20 -9.71 -0.57
C THR A 30 -17.96 -10.56 -0.80
N LEU A 31 -17.69 -11.49 0.11
CA LEU A 31 -16.55 -12.41 0.00
C LEU A 31 -16.64 -13.27 -1.27
N ALA A 32 -17.82 -13.83 -1.55
CA ALA A 32 -18.05 -14.63 -2.76
C ALA A 32 -17.84 -13.82 -4.03
N PHE A 33 -18.35 -12.58 -4.07
CA PHE A 33 -18.15 -11.68 -5.19
C PHE A 33 -16.65 -11.39 -5.42
N VAL A 34 -15.92 -11.01 -4.38
CA VAL A 34 -14.49 -10.69 -4.49
C VAL A 34 -13.70 -11.92 -4.96
N LYS A 35 -13.93 -13.10 -4.37
CA LYS A 35 -13.30 -14.35 -4.81
C LYS A 35 -13.60 -14.64 -6.28
N SER A 36 -14.81 -14.41 -6.75
CA SER A 36 -15.18 -14.62 -8.16
C SER A 36 -14.41 -13.70 -9.13
N VAL A 37 -14.05 -12.50 -8.68
CA VAL A 37 -13.19 -11.58 -9.46
C VAL A 37 -11.77 -12.13 -9.53
N TYR A 38 -11.20 -12.54 -8.39
CA TYR A 38 -9.86 -13.14 -8.36
C TYR A 38 -9.79 -14.45 -9.14
N ASP A 39 -10.83 -15.29 -9.11
CA ASP A 39 -10.88 -16.51 -9.93
C ASP A 39 -10.74 -16.18 -11.43
N LYS A 40 -11.44 -15.15 -11.92
CA LYS A 40 -11.31 -14.71 -13.31
C LYS A 40 -9.93 -14.14 -13.66
N LEU A 41 -9.24 -13.55 -12.70
CA LEU A 41 -7.93 -12.97 -12.90
C LEU A 41 -6.79 -14.00 -12.83
N LEU A 42 -6.98 -15.06 -12.05
CA LEU A 42 -5.92 -16.02 -11.70
C LEU A 42 -6.08 -17.39 -12.36
N ASP A 43 -7.32 -17.84 -12.57
CA ASP A 43 -7.60 -19.20 -13.00
C ASP A 43 -7.84 -19.27 -14.50
N GLY A 44 -7.34 -20.36 -15.11
CA GLY A 44 -7.53 -20.64 -16.53
C GLY A 44 -6.34 -20.27 -17.41
N GLU A 45 -6.38 -20.79 -18.63
CA GLU A 45 -5.29 -20.66 -19.59
C GLU A 45 -5.03 -19.21 -20.03
N ASN A 46 -6.09 -18.41 -20.12
CA ASN A 46 -6.05 -17.00 -20.56
C ASN A 46 -6.22 -16.01 -19.40
N ALA A 47 -6.01 -16.43 -18.15
CA ALA A 47 -6.15 -15.53 -17.00
C ALA A 47 -5.11 -14.40 -17.05
N PRO A 48 -5.52 -13.12 -16.89
CA PRO A 48 -4.62 -11.97 -17.02
C PRO A 48 -3.41 -12.00 -16.07
N LEU A 49 -3.57 -12.59 -14.88
CA LEU A 49 -2.53 -12.70 -13.85
C LEU A 49 -1.97 -14.13 -13.73
N ARG A 50 -2.08 -14.92 -14.80
CA ARG A 50 -1.49 -16.27 -14.83
C ARG A 50 0.02 -16.24 -14.59
N GLY A 51 0.51 -17.10 -13.69
CA GLY A 51 1.95 -17.26 -13.43
C GLY A 51 2.53 -16.27 -12.45
N VAL A 52 1.73 -15.39 -11.83
CA VAL A 52 2.20 -14.57 -10.70
C VAL A 52 2.47 -15.45 -9.48
N SER A 53 3.41 -15.02 -8.65
CA SER A 53 3.71 -15.69 -7.37
C SER A 53 3.05 -14.98 -6.18
N THR A 54 2.73 -13.70 -6.33
CA THR A 54 2.18 -12.86 -5.27
C THR A 54 0.95 -12.12 -5.79
N VAL A 55 -0.07 -12.03 -4.95
CA VAL A 55 -1.32 -11.31 -5.28
C VAL A 55 -1.64 -10.31 -4.18
N HIS A 56 -1.80 -9.06 -4.57
CA HIS A 56 -2.25 -8.01 -3.66
C HIS A 56 -3.77 -8.05 -3.54
N ILE A 57 -4.28 -8.11 -2.31
CA ILE A 57 -5.73 -8.22 -2.02
C ILE A 57 -6.33 -6.92 -1.48
N GLY A 58 -5.61 -5.81 -1.58
CA GLY A 58 -6.06 -4.52 -1.07
C GLY A 58 -5.99 -4.45 0.45
N THR A 59 -7.11 -4.14 1.10
CA THR A 59 -7.30 -4.14 2.57
C THR A 59 -6.87 -2.87 3.30
N ASP A 60 -6.87 -1.74 2.62
CA ASP A 60 -6.68 -0.43 3.24
C ASP A 60 -8.02 0.15 3.76
N GLU A 61 -7.92 1.04 4.69
CA GLU A 61 -8.91 2.02 5.16
C GLU A 61 -10.39 1.56 5.24
N TYR A 62 -10.67 0.34 5.68
CA TYR A 62 -12.06 -0.06 5.95
C TYR A 62 -12.63 0.68 7.17
N TYR A 63 -13.79 1.33 7.03
CA TYR A 63 -14.39 2.16 8.07
C TYR A 63 -15.45 1.43 8.93
N GLY A 64 -15.83 0.21 8.56
CA GLY A 64 -16.74 -0.63 9.34
C GLY A 64 -16.09 -1.36 10.51
N SER A 65 -16.75 -2.41 10.97
CA SER A 65 -16.32 -3.21 12.13
C SER A 65 -14.90 -3.77 11.98
N PRO A 66 -14.03 -3.59 12.98
CA PRO A 66 -12.73 -4.24 12.99
C PRO A 66 -12.79 -5.78 12.91
N GLU A 67 -13.79 -6.39 13.50
CA GLU A 67 -13.93 -7.87 13.50
C GLU A 67 -14.31 -8.38 12.10
N SER A 68 -15.26 -7.74 11.41
CA SER A 68 -15.62 -8.08 10.04
C SER A 68 -14.43 -7.89 9.10
N TYR A 69 -13.68 -6.79 9.26
CA TYR A 69 -12.48 -6.51 8.51
C TYR A 69 -11.42 -7.60 8.72
N ARG A 70 -11.11 -7.96 9.97
CA ARG A 70 -10.11 -8.98 10.30
C ARG A 70 -10.49 -10.34 9.76
N ARG A 71 -11.78 -10.71 9.86
CA ARG A 71 -12.32 -11.93 9.26
C ARG A 71 -12.07 -11.94 7.75
N TYR A 72 -12.42 -10.86 7.08
CA TYR A 72 -12.22 -10.74 5.63
C TYR A 72 -10.75 -10.85 5.22
N VAL A 73 -9.86 -10.13 5.91
CA VAL A 73 -8.41 -10.19 5.65
C VAL A 73 -7.92 -11.63 5.79
N ASN A 74 -8.29 -12.32 6.87
CA ASN A 74 -7.90 -13.71 7.07
C ASN A 74 -8.46 -14.65 6.00
N ASP A 75 -9.73 -14.54 5.67
CA ASP A 75 -10.40 -15.40 4.67
C ASP A 75 -9.81 -15.21 3.27
N MET A 76 -9.44 -13.97 2.92
CA MET A 76 -8.75 -13.69 1.65
C MET A 76 -7.30 -14.17 1.66
N ILE A 77 -6.59 -14.05 2.77
CA ILE A 77 -5.24 -14.64 2.94
C ILE A 77 -5.30 -16.16 2.71
N GLN A 78 -6.24 -16.85 3.37
CA GLN A 78 -6.40 -18.30 3.22
C GLN A 78 -6.79 -18.69 1.79
N TYR A 79 -7.65 -17.91 1.16
CA TYR A 79 -8.06 -18.13 -0.22
C TYR A 79 -6.87 -18.03 -1.21
N ILE A 80 -6.03 -17.00 -1.09
CA ILE A 80 -4.85 -16.84 -1.94
C ILE A 80 -3.78 -17.92 -1.65
N LYS A 81 -3.55 -18.26 -0.39
CA LYS A 81 -2.67 -19.37 -0.01
C LYS A 81 -3.18 -20.70 -0.56
N GLY A 82 -4.50 -20.93 -0.55
CA GLY A 82 -5.14 -22.10 -1.14
C GLY A 82 -4.90 -22.27 -2.64
N LYS A 83 -4.62 -21.17 -3.36
CA LYS A 83 -4.18 -21.18 -4.76
C LYS A 83 -2.66 -21.39 -4.93
N GLY A 84 -1.92 -21.58 -3.85
CA GLY A 84 -0.46 -21.71 -3.88
C GLY A 84 0.29 -20.39 -4.09
N LEU A 85 -0.37 -19.25 -3.85
CA LEU A 85 0.17 -17.91 -4.07
C LEU A 85 0.45 -17.20 -2.74
N THR A 86 1.33 -16.21 -2.77
CA THR A 86 1.64 -15.36 -1.62
C THR A 86 0.64 -14.19 -1.56
N PRO A 87 -0.11 -14.02 -0.46
CA PRO A 87 -0.97 -12.84 -0.31
C PRO A 87 -0.15 -11.62 0.10
N ARG A 88 -0.46 -10.47 -0.54
CA ARG A 88 0.04 -9.15 -0.16
C ARG A 88 -1.12 -8.26 0.25
N ILE A 89 -0.93 -7.44 1.28
CA ILE A 89 -1.95 -6.54 1.84
C ILE A 89 -1.41 -5.13 2.06
N TRP A 90 -2.28 -4.14 1.98
CA TRP A 90 -2.04 -2.87 2.64
C TRP A 90 -2.14 -3.07 4.16
N GLY A 91 -1.11 -2.67 4.89
CA GLY A 91 -1.09 -2.84 6.34
C GLY A 91 -2.10 -1.94 7.05
N SER A 92 -3.06 -2.56 7.75
CA SER A 92 -4.11 -1.84 8.51
C SER A 92 -4.46 -2.49 9.85
N LEU A 93 -3.84 -3.60 10.19
CA LEU A 93 -4.23 -4.41 11.35
C LEU A 93 -3.77 -3.83 12.71
N THR A 94 -2.90 -2.81 12.72
CA THR A 94 -2.61 -2.05 13.96
C THR A 94 -3.76 -1.10 14.28
N ALA A 95 -4.35 -0.46 13.28
CA ALA A 95 -5.53 0.39 13.48
C ALA A 95 -6.80 -0.45 13.67
N LYS A 96 -6.91 -1.58 12.98
CA LYS A 96 -8.06 -2.51 13.06
C LYS A 96 -7.81 -3.59 14.10
N GLN A 97 -7.74 -3.18 15.37
CA GLN A 97 -7.59 -4.10 16.50
C GLN A 97 -8.89 -4.89 16.73
N GLY A 98 -8.74 -6.13 17.15
CA GLY A 98 -9.86 -7.02 17.42
C GLY A 98 -9.39 -8.41 17.87
N THR A 99 -10.33 -9.29 18.15
CA THR A 99 -10.11 -10.64 18.66
C THR A 99 -10.05 -11.70 17.57
N THR A 100 -10.66 -11.44 16.42
CA THR A 100 -10.60 -12.33 15.25
C THR A 100 -9.16 -12.55 14.82
N PRO A 101 -8.65 -13.79 14.83
CA PRO A 101 -7.27 -14.08 14.46
C PRO A 101 -7.03 -13.83 12.97
N VAL A 102 -5.80 -13.43 12.63
CA VAL A 102 -5.33 -13.31 11.26
C VAL A 102 -4.03 -14.10 11.14
N ASP A 103 -3.93 -14.92 10.12
CA ASP A 103 -2.72 -15.67 9.81
C ASP A 103 -1.72 -14.79 9.03
N TRP A 104 -0.70 -14.31 9.74
CA TRP A 104 0.34 -13.45 9.18
C TRP A 104 1.48 -14.20 8.51
N ASN A 105 1.59 -15.51 8.75
CA ASN A 105 2.73 -16.27 8.31
C ASN A 105 2.86 -16.27 6.78
N GLY A 106 3.99 -15.79 6.28
CA GLY A 106 4.25 -15.69 4.84
C GLY A 106 3.41 -14.63 4.10
N VAL A 107 2.71 -13.74 4.81
CA VAL A 107 2.00 -12.59 4.20
C VAL A 107 3.00 -11.47 3.95
N GLU A 108 2.91 -10.83 2.79
CA GLU A 108 3.61 -9.59 2.49
C GLU A 108 2.74 -8.39 2.87
N VAL A 109 3.32 -7.42 3.57
CA VAL A 109 2.59 -6.27 4.10
C VAL A 109 3.23 -4.96 3.66
N ASP A 110 2.49 -4.18 2.91
CA ASP A 110 2.89 -2.83 2.53
C ASP A 110 2.67 -1.88 3.71
N ILE A 111 3.76 -1.35 4.24
CA ILE A 111 3.74 -0.38 5.35
C ILE A 111 3.65 1.02 4.75
N TRP A 112 2.44 1.51 4.63
CA TRP A 112 2.13 2.80 4.03
C TRP A 112 1.88 3.91 5.06
N SER A 113 1.45 3.55 6.25
CA SER A 113 1.21 4.47 7.37
C SER A 113 1.45 3.77 8.70
N LEU A 114 2.23 4.39 9.59
CA LEU A 114 2.52 3.83 10.91
C LEU A 114 1.30 3.82 11.83
N GLY A 115 0.35 4.72 11.62
CA GLY A 115 -0.92 4.72 12.33
C GLY A 115 -1.80 3.54 11.96
N TRP A 116 -1.71 3.07 10.72
CA TRP A 116 -2.46 1.91 10.25
C TRP A 116 -1.73 0.60 10.50
N GLN A 117 -0.41 0.54 10.31
CA GLN A 117 0.37 -0.67 10.52
C GLN A 117 1.75 -0.41 11.12
N ASN A 118 1.99 -0.99 12.29
CA ASN A 118 3.32 -1.01 12.91
C ASN A 118 4.19 -2.10 12.24
N PRO A 119 5.37 -1.74 11.69
CA PRO A 119 6.23 -2.70 10.98
C PRO A 119 6.79 -3.79 11.90
N GLN A 120 7.21 -3.45 13.13
CA GLN A 120 7.74 -4.43 14.09
C GLN A 120 6.66 -5.43 14.52
N ALA A 121 5.42 -4.97 14.72
CA ALA A 121 4.30 -5.83 15.06
C ALA A 121 3.95 -6.81 13.92
N ALA A 122 4.06 -6.38 12.66
CA ALA A 122 3.88 -7.27 11.51
C ALA A 122 4.96 -8.34 11.45
N ILE A 123 6.24 -7.96 11.57
CA ILE A 123 7.38 -8.88 11.58
C ILE A 123 7.27 -9.88 12.72
N ALA A 124 6.94 -9.43 13.93
CA ALA A 124 6.80 -10.30 15.10
C ALA A 124 5.71 -11.38 14.94
N LYS A 125 4.78 -11.18 14.03
CA LYS A 125 3.73 -12.14 13.67
C LYS A 125 4.08 -13.03 12.46
N GLY A 126 5.27 -12.89 11.90
CA GLY A 126 5.76 -13.71 10.78
C GLY A 126 5.50 -13.14 9.40
N ALA A 127 5.05 -11.89 9.30
CA ALA A 127 4.91 -11.21 8.01
C ALA A 127 6.26 -10.74 7.45
N LYS A 128 6.31 -10.61 6.14
CA LYS A 128 7.36 -9.85 5.44
C LYS A 128 6.83 -8.45 5.14
N ILE A 129 7.68 -7.44 5.19
CA ILE A 129 7.24 -6.05 5.00
C ILE A 129 7.91 -5.38 3.80
N ILE A 130 7.16 -4.47 3.19
CA ILE A 130 7.60 -3.58 2.13
C ILE A 130 7.38 -2.15 2.62
N ASN A 131 8.40 -1.31 2.56
CA ASN A 131 8.30 0.08 2.99
C ASN A 131 7.75 0.95 1.85
N ILE A 132 6.49 1.37 2.00
CA ILE A 132 5.82 2.34 1.11
C ILE A 132 5.30 3.50 1.97
N LEU A 133 6.12 3.96 2.92
CA LEU A 133 5.69 4.96 3.92
C LEU A 133 5.39 6.30 3.25
N ASP A 134 4.24 6.86 3.57
CA ASP A 134 3.62 8.01 2.92
C ASP A 134 4.50 9.26 2.77
N VAL A 135 5.40 9.55 3.71
CA VAL A 135 6.26 10.74 3.64
C VAL A 135 7.31 10.66 2.55
N PRO A 136 8.12 9.60 2.47
CA PRO A 136 9.21 9.55 1.49
C PRO A 136 8.76 9.03 0.13
N THR A 137 7.67 8.24 0.05
CA THR A 137 7.40 7.43 -1.15
C THR A 137 6.05 7.71 -1.82
N TYR A 138 5.35 8.79 -1.45
CA TYR A 138 4.09 9.16 -2.09
C TYR A 138 4.25 10.36 -3.01
N SER A 139 3.58 10.30 -4.16
CA SER A 139 3.21 11.45 -4.99
C SER A 139 1.69 11.48 -5.12
N VAL A 140 1.09 12.66 -4.89
CA VAL A 140 -0.36 12.87 -5.02
C VAL A 140 -0.59 14.02 -6.00
N PRO A 141 -0.60 13.73 -7.31
CA PRO A 141 -0.68 14.75 -8.34
C PRO A 141 -1.90 15.66 -8.18
N SER A 142 -1.66 16.98 -8.12
CA SER A 142 -2.71 18.00 -7.94
C SER A 142 -2.48 19.25 -8.78
N GLY A 143 -1.35 19.35 -9.49
CA GLY A 143 -0.97 20.54 -10.24
C GLY A 143 -0.48 21.71 -9.39
N SER A 144 -0.32 21.54 -8.08
CA SER A 144 0.12 22.59 -7.15
C SER A 144 1.62 22.85 -7.18
N ASN A 145 2.41 21.98 -7.81
CA ASN A 145 3.87 21.94 -7.78
C ASN A 145 4.46 21.86 -6.36
N SER A 146 3.66 21.46 -5.37
CA SER A 146 4.12 21.27 -4.01
C SER A 146 4.97 20.00 -3.86
N GLN A 147 5.85 20.00 -2.86
CA GLN A 147 6.72 18.87 -2.54
C GLN A 147 6.53 18.45 -1.08
N GLY A 148 6.48 17.16 -0.81
CA GLY A 148 6.34 16.62 0.55
C GLY A 148 5.25 15.56 0.68
N PRO A 149 4.82 15.25 1.91
CA PRO A 149 3.78 14.26 2.17
C PRO A 149 2.45 14.67 1.54
N TYR A 150 1.83 13.72 0.81
CA TYR A 150 0.55 13.95 0.12
C TYR A 150 0.56 15.14 -0.85
N SER A 151 1.74 15.48 -1.39
CA SER A 151 1.93 16.59 -2.31
C SER A 151 2.14 16.10 -3.75
N ASP A 152 2.11 17.04 -4.68
CA ASP A 152 2.28 16.82 -6.10
C ASP A 152 3.52 15.98 -6.44
N TYR A 153 4.61 16.26 -5.74
CA TYR A 153 5.88 15.53 -5.85
C TYR A 153 6.30 14.96 -4.50
N ALA A 154 6.81 13.74 -4.49
CA ALA A 154 7.57 13.25 -3.35
C ALA A 154 8.86 14.06 -3.19
N ASN A 155 9.41 14.10 -1.96
CA ASN A 155 10.74 14.68 -1.76
C ASN A 155 11.82 13.66 -2.18
N TYR A 156 12.11 13.60 -3.47
CA TYR A 156 13.04 12.63 -4.05
C TYR A 156 14.50 12.84 -3.58
N GLU A 157 14.90 14.05 -3.22
CA GLU A 157 16.22 14.30 -2.64
C GLU A 157 16.36 13.71 -1.25
N MET A 158 15.36 13.91 -0.39
CA MET A 158 15.32 13.25 0.92
C MET A 158 15.27 11.73 0.76
N GLN A 159 14.45 11.23 -0.17
CA GLN A 159 14.35 9.82 -0.47
C GLN A 159 15.70 9.24 -0.89
N TYR A 160 16.41 9.92 -1.79
CA TYR A 160 17.75 9.50 -2.23
C TYR A 160 18.77 9.55 -1.09
N ASN A 161 18.82 10.64 -0.34
CA ASN A 161 19.88 10.88 0.62
C ASN A 161 19.70 10.14 1.95
N SER A 162 18.47 9.91 2.40
CA SER A 162 18.21 9.44 3.75
C SER A 162 17.32 8.20 3.84
N TRP A 163 16.43 7.95 2.89
CA TRP A 163 15.52 6.80 2.97
C TRP A 163 16.21 5.49 2.59
N ALA A 164 15.73 4.41 3.20
CA ALA A 164 16.04 3.02 2.83
C ALA A 164 14.84 2.13 3.23
N PRO A 165 14.71 0.90 2.66
CA PRO A 165 13.59 0.01 2.97
C PRO A 165 13.40 -0.30 4.47
N ASN A 166 14.46 -0.24 5.26
CA ASN A 166 14.44 -0.47 6.70
C ASN A 166 14.17 0.79 7.55
N ASP A 167 13.97 1.95 6.91
CA ASP A 167 13.87 3.24 7.60
C ASP A 167 12.45 3.79 7.61
N PHE A 168 11.84 3.87 8.79
CA PHE A 168 10.51 4.45 9.05
C PHE A 168 10.59 5.75 9.86
N THR A 169 11.80 6.33 10.02
CA THR A 169 12.01 7.51 10.88
C THR A 169 11.36 8.78 10.37
N ALA A 170 11.06 8.87 9.08
CA ALA A 170 10.34 10.01 8.48
C ALA A 170 8.96 10.27 9.13
N ARG A 171 8.34 9.24 9.74
CA ARG A 171 7.12 9.35 10.55
C ARG A 171 7.38 9.04 12.02
N ARG A 172 8.60 9.28 12.53
CA ARG A 172 9.00 8.96 13.91
C ARG A 172 8.89 7.47 14.26
N GLY A 173 8.94 6.63 13.26
CA GLY A 173 9.00 5.18 13.40
C GLY A 173 10.41 4.68 13.67
N PRO A 174 10.59 3.35 13.75
CA PRO A 174 11.90 2.75 13.97
C PRO A 174 12.77 2.80 12.70
N ARG A 175 14.09 2.77 12.89
CA ARG A 175 15.00 2.22 11.90
C ARG A 175 15.28 0.78 12.28
N LEU A 176 14.92 -0.14 11.43
CA LEU A 176 15.13 -1.57 11.63
C LEU A 176 16.53 -1.99 11.15
N GLU A 177 16.97 -3.16 11.57
CA GLU A 177 18.22 -3.72 11.06
C GLU A 177 18.15 -3.95 9.55
N ALA A 178 19.13 -3.45 8.80
CA ALA A 178 19.14 -3.56 7.34
C ALA A 178 19.25 -5.02 6.85
N SER A 179 19.84 -5.90 7.66
CA SER A 179 19.96 -7.33 7.38
C SER A 179 18.73 -8.15 7.76
N ASN A 180 17.64 -7.51 8.24
CA ASN A 180 16.44 -8.25 8.65
C ASN A 180 15.78 -8.90 7.41
N PRO A 181 15.69 -10.25 7.36
CA PRO A 181 15.20 -10.97 6.19
C PRO A 181 13.69 -10.77 5.95
N ASN A 182 12.96 -10.18 6.90
CA ASN A 182 11.57 -9.87 6.75
C ASN A 182 11.32 -8.51 6.09
N ILE A 183 12.36 -7.74 5.80
CA ILE A 183 12.26 -6.52 4.99
C ILE A 183 12.61 -6.90 3.56
N ILE A 184 11.60 -7.00 2.70
CA ILE A 184 11.78 -7.53 1.35
C ILE A 184 11.87 -6.45 0.27
N GLY A 185 11.72 -5.19 0.65
CA GLY A 185 11.87 -4.08 -0.30
C GLY A 185 11.20 -2.79 0.11
N GLY A 186 11.10 -1.92 -0.85
CA GLY A 186 10.38 -0.67 -0.79
C GLY A 186 9.67 -0.35 -2.10
N GLY A 187 8.76 0.59 -2.07
CA GLY A 187 8.00 1.00 -3.23
C GLY A 187 7.71 2.49 -3.24
N HIS A 188 7.15 2.95 -4.34
CA HIS A 188 6.64 4.31 -4.51
C HIS A 188 5.20 4.25 -4.97
N ALA A 189 4.33 5.03 -4.35
CA ALA A 189 2.92 5.10 -4.71
C ALA A 189 2.59 6.44 -5.36
N VAL A 190 1.79 6.38 -6.42
CA VAL A 190 1.20 7.54 -7.09
C VAL A 190 -0.31 7.44 -6.91
N TRP A 191 -0.88 8.36 -6.13
CA TRP A 191 -2.30 8.42 -5.83
C TRP A 191 -2.96 9.55 -6.60
N ASN A 192 -4.10 9.31 -7.16
CA ASN A 192 -4.81 10.29 -7.98
C ASN A 192 -5.99 10.97 -7.26
N ASP A 193 -5.93 11.05 -5.94
CA ASP A 193 -6.98 11.65 -5.10
C ASP A 193 -7.28 13.11 -5.43
N ASN A 194 -6.27 13.84 -5.90
CA ASN A 194 -6.35 15.27 -6.15
C ASN A 194 -6.18 15.67 -7.63
N ILE A 195 -6.22 14.71 -8.54
CA ILE A 195 -5.96 14.96 -9.97
C ILE A 195 -7.00 15.89 -10.60
N ASP A 196 -8.21 15.85 -10.10
CA ASP A 196 -9.34 16.68 -10.53
C ASP A 196 -9.35 18.09 -9.90
N LEU A 197 -8.45 18.38 -8.96
CA LEU A 197 -8.30 19.74 -8.44
C LEU A 197 -7.53 20.66 -9.39
N HIS A 198 -6.88 20.11 -10.41
CA HIS A 198 -6.21 20.90 -11.45
C HIS A 198 -7.23 21.38 -12.48
N GLU A 199 -7.31 22.69 -12.71
CA GLU A 199 -8.34 23.33 -13.56
C GLU A 199 -8.41 22.75 -14.99
N THR A 200 -7.26 22.39 -15.56
CA THR A 200 -7.16 21.84 -16.93
C THR A 200 -6.97 20.32 -16.95
N GLY A 201 -7.01 19.67 -15.78
CA GLY A 201 -6.62 18.26 -15.62
C GLY A 201 -5.12 18.04 -15.76
N LEU A 202 -4.68 16.81 -15.54
CA LEU A 202 -3.31 16.36 -15.71
C LEU A 202 -3.24 15.29 -16.79
N THR A 203 -2.29 15.42 -17.70
CA THR A 203 -2.02 14.39 -18.71
C THR A 203 -1.21 13.23 -18.11
N SER A 204 -1.17 12.09 -18.82
CA SER A 204 -0.29 10.98 -18.44
C SER A 204 1.18 11.40 -18.35
N PHE A 205 1.61 12.37 -19.19
CA PHE A 205 2.97 12.89 -19.16
C PHE A 205 3.22 13.75 -17.90
N ASP A 206 2.23 14.50 -17.44
CA ASP A 206 2.34 15.26 -16.20
C ASP A 206 2.45 14.35 -14.98
N ILE A 207 1.71 13.25 -14.96
CA ILE A 207 1.85 12.20 -13.94
C ILE A 207 3.23 11.55 -14.01
N PHE A 208 3.68 11.19 -15.20
CA PHE A 208 5.01 10.61 -15.40
C PHE A 208 6.14 11.51 -14.86
N LYS A 209 6.10 12.82 -15.13
CA LYS A 209 7.09 13.77 -14.60
C LYS A 209 7.16 13.81 -13.08
N ARG A 210 6.00 13.63 -12.40
CA ARG A 210 5.93 13.62 -10.93
C ARG A 210 6.54 12.37 -10.31
N PHE A 211 6.41 11.28 -11.02
CA PHE A 211 6.84 9.97 -10.58
C PHE A 211 8.31 9.65 -10.95
N PHE A 212 8.79 10.13 -12.10
CA PHE A 212 10.03 9.67 -12.71
C PHE A 212 11.26 9.80 -11.80
N LYS A 213 11.46 10.97 -11.18
CA LYS A 213 12.60 11.23 -10.29
C LYS A 213 12.54 10.36 -9.02
N SER A 214 11.36 10.22 -8.44
CA SER A 214 11.14 9.38 -7.26
C SER A 214 11.36 7.90 -7.57
N MET A 215 10.97 7.44 -8.75
CA MET A 215 11.21 6.07 -9.20
C MET A 215 12.71 5.75 -9.24
N GLN A 216 13.53 6.66 -9.77
CA GLN A 216 14.98 6.48 -9.82
C GLN A 216 15.58 6.40 -8.41
N SER A 217 15.21 7.33 -7.53
CA SER A 217 15.65 7.32 -6.13
C SER A 217 15.24 6.05 -5.41
N THR A 218 13.98 5.63 -5.58
CA THR A 218 13.45 4.40 -4.96
C THR A 218 14.20 3.17 -5.45
N ALA A 219 14.39 3.05 -6.76
CA ALA A 219 15.09 1.91 -7.37
C ALA A 219 16.51 1.82 -6.81
N GLU A 220 17.28 2.90 -6.86
CA GLU A 220 18.66 2.91 -6.37
C GLU A 220 18.75 2.57 -4.88
N ARG A 221 17.86 3.12 -4.07
CA ARG A 221 17.84 2.85 -2.63
C ARG A 221 17.38 1.45 -2.27
N THR A 222 16.47 0.88 -3.05
CA THR A 222 15.96 -0.49 -2.84
C THR A 222 16.97 -1.54 -3.24
N TRP A 223 17.75 -1.29 -4.29
CA TRP A 223 18.81 -2.20 -4.73
C TRP A 223 20.12 -2.06 -3.96
N GLY A 224 20.17 -1.23 -2.91
CA GLY A 224 21.33 -1.11 -2.01
C GLY A 224 22.55 -0.48 -2.67
N SER A 225 22.35 0.42 -3.63
CA SER A 225 23.43 1.16 -4.28
C SER A 225 24.33 1.81 -3.23
N ASP A 226 25.63 1.57 -3.35
CA ASP A 226 26.64 2.25 -2.56
C ASP A 226 26.61 3.75 -2.93
N ARG A 227 26.44 4.61 -1.92
CA ARG A 227 26.25 6.06 -2.12
C ARG A 227 27.54 6.75 -2.50
N ALA A 228 28.21 6.25 -3.53
CA ALA A 228 29.42 6.88 -4.05
C ALA A 228 29.14 8.23 -4.74
N ALA A 229 27.90 8.48 -5.18
CA ALA A 229 27.53 9.77 -5.71
C ALA A 229 27.23 10.77 -4.60
N LYS A 230 27.77 11.95 -4.72
CA LYS A 230 27.72 12.99 -3.69
C LYS A 230 26.35 13.62 -3.55
N THR A 231 25.59 13.70 -4.63
CA THR A 231 24.23 14.25 -4.65
C THR A 231 23.36 13.52 -5.66
N TYR A 232 22.04 13.66 -5.53
CA TYR A 232 21.09 13.18 -6.54
C TYR A 232 21.36 13.82 -7.93
N ALA A 233 21.72 15.12 -7.93
CA ALA A 233 22.02 15.86 -9.16
C ALA A 233 23.27 15.34 -9.91
N ASP A 234 24.17 14.64 -9.23
CA ASP A 234 25.36 14.07 -9.86
C ASP A 234 25.07 12.77 -10.64
N ARG A 235 23.81 12.27 -10.54
CA ARG A 235 23.40 10.98 -11.11
C ARG A 235 22.39 11.07 -12.26
N ILE A 236 21.81 12.25 -12.50
CA ILE A 236 20.81 12.47 -13.56
C ILE A 236 21.39 13.31 -14.69
#